data_3ecd5e67a12387afc7f67ee67108a8de
#
_entry.id   3ecd5e67a12387afc7f67ee67108a8de
#
_cell.length_a   1.000
_cell.length_b   1.000
_cell.length_c   1.000
_cell.angle_alpha   90.00
_cell.angle_beta   90.00
_cell.angle_gamma   90.00
#
_symmetry.space_group_name_H-M   'P 1'
#
loop_
_entity.id
_entity.type
_entity.pdbx_description
1 polymer ?
#
loop_
_entity_poly.entity_id
_entity_poly.type
_entity_poly.pdbx_seq_one_letter_code
_entity_poly.pdbx_strand_id
1 'polypeptide(L)' 'MSDKVNHPSHYTWLKEKCGIEVIDITRHMDFDLGNAIKYILRAGHKSEEGYDAREKQIEDLRKAIWYINDEINNLLK' A
#
# COMPACT_ATOMS: atom_id res chain seq x y z
N MET A 1 -16.34 -15.20 0.80
CA MET A 1 -15.21 -14.44 1.33
C MET A 1 -15.47 -12.95 1.21
N SER A 2 -15.02 -12.18 2.17
CA SER A 2 -15.26 -10.73 2.18
C SER A 2 -14.50 -10.02 1.07
N ASP A 3 -15.17 -9.12 0.36
CA ASP A 3 -14.53 -8.28 -0.63
C ASP A 3 -13.47 -7.38 -0.01
N LYS A 4 -13.63 -7.03 1.27
CA LYS A 4 -12.65 -6.21 1.98
C LYS A 4 -11.31 -6.92 2.16
N VAL A 5 -11.32 -8.25 2.20
CA VAL A 5 -10.08 -9.02 2.32
C VAL A 5 -9.42 -9.16 0.95
N ASN A 6 -10.20 -9.51 -0.07
CA ASN A 6 -9.67 -9.77 -1.42
C ASN A 6 -9.51 -8.51 -2.24
N HIS A 7 -10.41 -7.54 -2.05
CA HIS A 7 -10.45 -6.32 -2.86
C HIS A 7 -10.68 -5.11 -1.96
N PRO A 8 -9.67 -4.74 -1.13
CA PRO A 8 -9.81 -3.60 -0.25
C PRO A 8 -10.16 -2.32 -1.01
N SER A 9 -11.07 -1.53 -0.46
CA SER A 9 -11.62 -0.36 -1.16
C SER A 9 -10.57 0.66 -1.59
N HIS A 10 -9.50 0.80 -0.82
CA HIS A 10 -8.46 1.79 -1.15
C HIS A 10 -7.55 1.36 -2.30
N TYR A 11 -7.77 0.17 -2.86
CA TYR A 11 -7.04 -0.33 -4.04
C TYR A 11 -7.95 -0.51 -5.25
N THR A 12 -9.26 -0.25 -5.12
CA THR A 12 -10.18 -0.46 -6.26
C THR A 12 -9.85 0.44 -7.44
N TRP A 13 -9.29 1.62 -7.16
CA TRP A 13 -8.88 2.53 -8.22
C TRP A 13 -7.86 1.88 -9.16
N LEU A 14 -6.97 1.04 -8.61
CA LEU A 14 -5.96 0.35 -9.41
C LEU A 14 -6.60 -0.63 -10.37
N LYS A 15 -7.58 -1.39 -9.89
CA LYS A 15 -8.32 -2.33 -10.73
C LYS A 15 -9.09 -1.60 -11.82
N GLU A 16 -9.74 -0.50 -11.45
CA GLU A 16 -10.55 0.28 -12.39
C GLU A 16 -9.71 0.93 -13.48
N LYS A 17 -8.54 1.46 -13.13
CA LYS A 17 -7.70 2.19 -14.07
C LYS A 17 -6.68 1.34 -14.79
N CYS A 18 -6.18 0.30 -14.13
CA CYS A 18 -5.08 -0.50 -14.65
C CYS A 18 -5.45 -1.96 -14.90
N GLY A 19 -6.61 -2.40 -14.41
CA GLY A 19 -7.08 -3.76 -14.63
C GLY A 19 -6.40 -4.83 -13.79
N ILE A 20 -5.61 -4.42 -12.78
CA ILE A 20 -4.88 -5.37 -11.93
C ILE A 20 -5.19 -5.15 -10.46
N GLU A 21 -4.96 -6.20 -9.67
CA GLU A 21 -5.07 -6.12 -8.21
C GLU A 21 -3.68 -5.85 -7.63
N VAL A 22 -3.64 -5.18 -6.46
CA VAL A 22 -2.35 -4.92 -5.81
C VAL A 22 -1.60 -6.21 -5.52
N ILE A 23 -2.31 -7.28 -5.16
CA ILE A 23 -1.70 -8.57 -4.86
C ILE A 23 -1.00 -9.18 -6.07
N ASP A 24 -1.46 -8.85 -7.29
CA ASP A 24 -0.83 -9.34 -8.51
C ASP A 24 0.62 -8.86 -8.63
N ILE A 25 0.90 -7.69 -8.06
CA ILE A 25 2.24 -7.13 -8.05
C ILE A 25 3.01 -7.62 -6.82
N THR A 26 2.42 -7.44 -5.63
CA THR A 26 3.16 -7.63 -4.38
C THR A 26 3.51 -9.08 -4.09
N ARG A 27 2.76 -10.04 -4.64
CA ARG A 27 3.09 -11.46 -4.43
C ARG A 27 4.44 -11.86 -5.02
N HIS A 28 4.94 -11.07 -5.95
CA HIS A 28 6.23 -11.31 -6.60
C HIS A 28 7.38 -10.55 -5.94
N MET A 29 7.11 -9.84 -4.86
CA MET A 29 8.08 -9.00 -4.18
C MET A 29 8.37 -9.54 -2.79
N ASP A 30 9.51 -9.18 -2.23
CA ASP A 30 9.78 -9.55 -0.84
C ASP A 30 8.87 -8.74 0.09
N PHE A 31 8.92 -9.07 1.37
CA PHE A 31 8.00 -8.51 2.35
C PHE A 31 8.08 -6.98 2.40
N ASP A 32 9.29 -6.44 2.54
CA ASP A 32 9.47 -5.00 2.69
C ASP A 32 9.08 -4.23 1.43
N LEU A 33 9.55 -4.69 0.27
CA LEU A 33 9.24 -4.01 -0.98
C LEU A 33 7.76 -4.12 -1.31
N GLY A 34 7.16 -5.27 -1.07
CA GLY A 34 5.72 -5.44 -1.28
C GLY A 34 4.89 -4.53 -0.39
N ASN A 35 5.28 -4.38 0.88
CA ASN A 35 4.58 -3.47 1.78
C ASN A 35 4.79 -2.01 1.40
N ALA A 36 6.00 -1.64 1.00
CA ALA A 36 6.25 -0.27 0.55
C ALA A 36 5.37 0.08 -0.65
N ILE A 37 5.30 -0.81 -1.65
CA ILE A 37 4.44 -0.59 -2.82
C ILE A 37 2.97 -0.52 -2.41
N LYS A 38 2.53 -1.39 -1.51
CA LYS A 38 1.15 -1.39 -1.03
C LYS A 38 0.77 -0.03 -0.43
N TYR A 39 1.62 0.52 0.42
CA TYR A 39 1.32 1.81 1.05
C TYR A 39 1.42 2.97 0.07
N ILE A 40 2.33 2.91 -0.90
CA ILE A 40 2.40 3.93 -1.94
C ILE A 40 1.12 3.93 -2.78
N LEU A 41 0.63 2.75 -3.17
CA LEU A 41 -0.55 2.64 -4.02
C LEU A 41 -1.83 3.08 -3.30
N ARG A 42 -1.89 2.93 -1.98
CA ARG A 42 -3.08 3.34 -1.23
C ARG A 42 -3.02 4.80 -0.77
N ALA A 43 -1.84 5.42 -0.79
CA ALA A 43 -1.70 6.81 -0.35
C ALA A 43 -2.56 7.72 -1.23
N GLY A 44 -3.41 8.50 -0.59
CA GLY A 44 -4.33 9.39 -1.30
C GLY A 44 -5.60 8.74 -1.82
N HIS A 45 -5.73 7.42 -1.71
CA HIS A 45 -6.91 6.69 -2.18
C HIS A 45 -7.70 6.04 -1.04
N LYS A 46 -7.22 6.19 0.20
CA LYS A 46 -7.90 5.67 1.37
C LYS A 46 -8.86 6.72 1.89
N SER A 47 -10.11 6.31 2.12
CA SER A 47 -11.13 7.17 2.69
C SER A 47 -11.61 6.55 3.98
N GLU A 48 -11.43 7.27 5.09
CA GLU A 48 -11.93 6.86 6.39
C GLU A 48 -12.66 8.02 7.03
N GLU A 49 -13.85 7.73 7.52
CA GLU A 49 -14.65 8.73 8.23
C GLU A 49 -13.91 9.20 9.48
N GLY A 50 -13.89 10.50 9.70
CA GLY A 50 -13.26 11.10 10.87
C GLY A 50 -11.77 11.39 10.70
N TYR A 51 -11.18 11.03 9.57
CA TYR A 51 -9.77 11.30 9.31
C TYR A 51 -9.62 12.37 8.24
N ASP A 52 -8.64 13.24 8.43
CA ASP A 52 -8.20 14.15 7.39
C ASP A 52 -7.51 13.31 6.31
N ALA A 53 -7.98 13.43 5.06
CA ALA A 53 -7.42 12.67 3.95
C ALA A 53 -5.93 12.94 3.77
N ARG A 54 -5.51 14.17 4.03
CA ARG A 54 -4.10 14.56 3.95
C ARG A 54 -3.26 13.87 5.00
N GLU A 55 -3.76 13.78 6.23
CA GLU A 55 -3.07 13.10 7.31
C GLU A 55 -2.92 11.61 7.03
N LYS A 56 -3.97 10.99 6.48
CA LYS A 56 -3.92 9.57 6.13
C LYS A 56 -2.93 9.32 5.01
N GLN A 57 -2.87 10.21 4.04
CA GLN A 57 -1.90 10.10 2.96
C GLN A 57 -0.47 10.18 3.48
N ILE A 58 -0.21 11.13 4.38
CA ILE A 58 1.11 11.26 5.01
C ILE A 58 1.45 10.00 5.80
N GLU A 59 0.49 9.49 6.56
CA GLU A 59 0.70 8.26 7.34
C GLU A 59 1.09 7.09 6.43
N ASP A 60 0.39 6.90 5.32
CA ASP A 60 0.70 5.83 4.39
C ASP A 60 2.10 6.01 3.78
N LEU A 61 2.47 7.23 3.44
CA LEU A 61 3.79 7.51 2.90
C LEU A 61 4.90 7.24 3.93
N ARG A 62 4.65 7.57 5.20
CA ARG A 62 5.61 7.28 6.27
C ARG A 62 5.77 5.79 6.49
N LYS A 63 4.69 5.03 6.35
CA LYS A 63 4.76 3.57 6.43
C LYS A 63 5.59 2.99 5.29
N ALA A 64 5.41 3.51 4.08
CA ALA A 64 6.22 3.09 2.94
C ALA A 64 7.71 3.36 3.20
N ILE A 65 8.03 4.54 3.75
CA ILE A 65 9.42 4.89 4.09
C ILE A 65 9.98 3.92 5.12
N TRP A 66 9.18 3.53 6.10
CA TRP A 66 9.63 2.59 7.13
C TRP A 66 10.07 1.26 6.51
N TYR A 67 9.25 0.74 5.60
CA TYR A 67 9.58 -0.54 4.95
C TYR A 67 10.78 -0.41 4.03
N ILE A 68 10.91 0.72 3.33
CA ILE A 68 12.08 0.97 2.49
C ILE A 68 13.34 1.01 3.33
N ASN A 69 13.30 1.70 4.47
CA ASN A 69 14.45 1.77 5.37
C ASN A 69 14.81 0.40 5.95
N ASP A 70 13.81 -0.41 6.27
CA ASP A 70 14.06 -1.76 6.78
C ASP A 70 14.78 -2.60 5.72
N GLU A 71 14.37 -2.49 4.47
CA GLU A 71 15.01 -3.18 3.37
C GLU A 71 16.47 -2.75 3.23
N ILE A 72 16.72 -1.43 3.26
CA ILE A 72 18.08 -0.90 3.17
C ILE A 72 18.94 -1.43 4.31
N ASN A 73 18.43 -1.40 5.53
CA ASN A 73 19.15 -1.86 6.70
C ASN A 73 19.49 -3.34 6.60
N ASN A 74 18.58 -4.15 6.07
CA ASN A 74 18.83 -5.56 5.87
C ASN A 74 19.94 -5.82 4.84
N LEU A 75 19.97 -5.00 3.80
CA LEU A 75 21.01 -5.13 2.77
C LEU A 75 22.38 -4.67 3.26
N LEU A 76 22.43 -3.84 4.29
CA LEU A 76 23.68 -3.34 4.85
C LEU A 76 24.31 -4.28 5.86
N LYS A 77 23.62 -5.32 6.26
CA LYS A 77 24.15 -6.29 7.24
C LYS A 77 25.20 -7.21 6.63
#